data_406c6bc483e807b69b1d7b3ff20ea405
#
_entry.id   406c6bc483e807b69b1d7b3ff20ea405
#
_cell.length_a   1.000
_cell.length_b   1.000
_cell.length_c   1.000
_cell.angle_alpha   90.00
_cell.angle_beta   90.00
_cell.angle_gamma   90.00
#
_symmetry.space_group_name_H-M   'P 1'
#
loop_
_entity.id
_entity.type
_entity.pdbx_description
1 polymer ?
#
loop_
_entity_poly.entity_id
_entity_poly.type
_entity_poly.pdbx_seq_one_letter_code
_entity_poly.pdbx_strand_id
1 'polypeptide(L)'
;MSDDDRPVREFERKQLLERIQREGATVGASIPDEISIQGEEIDLQQFVFEIRRRDTIPAGERERVDRAKKNLRRERLQRKQRIEDEEITLAEGKHLAESIIGIDRALNELESLGPVDLEGEARAQETADRKRWMKFLRKALGHSDDDSGHGVSRGRGR
;
A
#
# COMPACT_ATOMS: atom_id res chain seq x y z
N MET A 1 31.93 12.37 2.22
CA MET A 1 31.00 11.34 1.80
C MET A 1 30.51 10.54 2.99
N SER A 2 29.24 10.30 3.03
CA SER A 2 28.65 9.59 4.15
C SER A 2 29.00 8.11 4.11
N ASP A 3 29.12 7.52 5.30
CA ASP A 3 29.34 6.09 5.39
C ASP A 3 28.22 5.30 4.74
N ASP A 4 27.02 5.89 4.70
CA ASP A 4 25.86 5.24 4.13
C ASP A 4 25.87 5.21 2.61
N ASP A 5 26.78 5.93 1.97
CA ASP A 5 26.88 5.92 0.51
C ASP A 5 27.65 4.73 -0.03
N ARG A 6 28.23 3.95 0.83
CA ARG A 6 28.96 2.76 0.40
C ARG A 6 27.99 1.60 0.14
N PRO A 7 28.45 0.59 -0.61
CA PRO A 7 27.59 -0.58 -0.85
C PRO A 7 27.23 -1.28 0.45
N VAL A 8 26.01 -1.81 0.47
CA VAL A 8 25.54 -2.52 1.63
C VAL A 8 26.28 -3.85 1.76
N ARG A 9 26.60 -4.22 2.99
CA ARG A 9 27.29 -5.46 3.27
C ARG A 9 26.31 -6.55 3.67
N GLU A 10 26.78 -7.79 3.58
CA GLU A 10 25.90 -8.93 3.83
C GLU A 10 25.29 -8.89 5.23
N PHE A 11 26.09 -8.59 6.24
CA PHE A 11 25.55 -8.55 7.59
C PHE A 11 24.58 -7.40 7.77
N GLU A 12 24.76 -6.33 6.99
CA GLU A 12 23.85 -5.20 7.04
C GLU A 12 22.53 -5.53 6.40
N ARG A 13 22.55 -6.31 5.33
CA ARG A 13 21.30 -6.80 4.74
C ARG A 13 20.48 -7.55 5.77
N LYS A 14 21.15 -8.43 6.51
CA LYS A 14 20.48 -9.20 7.54
C LYS A 14 19.91 -8.33 8.63
N GLN A 15 20.67 -7.30 9.03
CA GLN A 15 20.19 -6.39 10.05
C GLN A 15 18.97 -5.62 9.58
N LEU A 16 18.96 -5.21 8.32
CA LEU A 16 17.82 -4.50 7.76
C LEU A 16 16.58 -5.39 7.74
N LEU A 17 16.75 -6.64 7.34
CA LEU A 17 15.63 -7.58 7.30
C LEU A 17 15.10 -7.86 8.70
N GLU A 18 16.00 -7.97 9.67
CA GLU A 18 15.57 -8.16 11.06
C GLU A 18 14.82 -6.95 11.59
N ARG A 19 15.29 -5.77 11.23
CA ARG A 19 14.61 -4.55 11.62
C ARG A 19 13.20 -4.50 11.07
N ILE A 20 13.05 -4.87 9.80
CA ILE A 20 11.73 -4.90 9.19
C ILE A 20 10.80 -5.82 9.97
N GLN A 21 11.29 -7.00 10.30
CA GLN A 21 10.46 -7.96 11.00
C GLN A 21 10.09 -7.45 12.38
N ARG A 22 11.03 -6.84 13.06
CA ARG A 22 10.80 -6.35 14.42
C ARG A 22 9.88 -5.15 14.45
N GLU A 23 10.14 -4.18 13.58
CA GLU A 23 9.41 -2.92 13.63
C GLU A 23 8.10 -2.95 12.87
N GLY A 24 8.01 -3.80 11.86
CA GLY A 24 6.76 -3.93 11.12
C GLY A 24 5.61 -4.41 11.97
N ALA A 25 5.91 -5.16 13.01
CA ALA A 25 4.89 -5.67 13.91
C ALA A 25 4.63 -4.73 15.08
N THR A 26 5.36 -3.64 15.19
CA THR A 26 5.29 -2.76 16.35
C THR A 26 4.17 -1.74 16.18
N VAL A 27 3.40 -1.57 17.24
CA VAL A 27 2.38 -0.53 17.26
C VAL A 27 3.08 0.83 17.27
N GLY A 28 2.62 1.73 16.44
CA GLY A 28 3.14 3.09 16.43
C GLY A 28 4.14 3.39 15.36
N ALA A 29 4.52 2.42 14.56
CA ALA A 29 5.37 2.73 13.40
C ALA A 29 4.58 3.61 12.44
N SER A 30 5.29 4.54 11.82
CA SER A 30 4.64 5.51 10.94
C SER A 30 4.23 4.89 9.62
N ILE A 31 3.07 5.33 9.14
CA ILE A 31 2.63 5.01 7.79
C ILE A 31 2.96 6.24 6.95
N PRO A 32 3.68 6.07 5.84
CA PRO A 32 4.11 7.23 5.06
C PRO A 32 2.96 7.97 4.40
N ASP A 33 3.11 9.29 4.31
CA ASP A 33 2.16 10.13 3.61
C ASP A 33 2.16 9.84 2.13
N GLU A 34 3.35 9.66 1.57
CA GLU A 34 3.47 9.41 0.15
C GLU A 34 4.46 8.29 -0.10
N ILE A 35 4.08 7.38 -0.96
CA ILE A 35 4.92 6.26 -1.30
C ILE A 35 4.52 5.77 -2.69
N SER A 36 5.51 5.30 -3.43
CA SER A 36 5.26 4.76 -4.75
C SER A 36 4.94 3.28 -4.62
N ILE A 37 3.75 2.91 -5.05
CA ILE A 37 3.30 1.51 -5.01
C ILE A 37 2.98 1.10 -6.43
N GLN A 38 3.73 0.18 -6.94
CA GLN A 38 3.58 -0.33 -8.31
C GLN A 38 3.56 0.81 -9.33
N GLY A 39 4.47 1.78 -9.10
CA GLY A 39 4.66 2.88 -10.03
C GLY A 39 3.77 4.08 -9.83
N GLU A 40 2.87 4.03 -8.88
CA GLU A 40 1.95 5.14 -8.63
C GLU A 40 2.19 5.75 -7.26
N GLU A 41 2.23 7.07 -7.21
CA GLU A 41 2.36 7.75 -5.94
C GLU A 41 1.02 7.75 -5.23
N ILE A 42 0.98 7.21 -4.04
CA ILE A 42 -0.25 7.19 -3.27
C ILE A 42 0.01 7.72 -1.87
N ASP A 43 -1.05 8.24 -1.27
CA ASP A 43 -1.03 8.67 0.12
C ASP A 43 -1.49 7.48 0.96
N LEU A 44 -0.53 6.70 1.43
CA LEU A 44 -0.85 5.46 2.12
C LEU A 44 -1.53 5.71 3.46
N GLN A 45 -1.11 6.77 4.14
CA GLN A 45 -1.71 7.12 5.41
C GLN A 45 -3.19 7.47 5.24
N GLN A 46 -3.49 8.25 4.21
CA GLN A 46 -4.86 8.61 3.90
C GLN A 46 -5.68 7.39 3.52
N PHE A 47 -5.08 6.48 2.78
CA PHE A 47 -5.76 5.27 2.35
C PHE A 47 -6.20 4.44 3.55
N VAL A 48 -5.29 4.23 4.49
CA VAL A 48 -5.60 3.47 5.69
C VAL A 48 -6.65 4.19 6.53
N PHE A 49 -6.50 5.51 6.65
CA PHE A 49 -7.43 6.30 7.43
C PHE A 49 -8.84 6.22 6.87
N GLU A 50 -8.97 6.35 5.56
CA GLU A 50 -10.29 6.33 4.94
C GLU A 50 -10.97 4.98 5.10
N ILE A 51 -10.21 3.91 4.99
CA ILE A 51 -10.78 2.59 5.16
C ILE A 51 -11.16 2.34 6.61
N ARG A 52 -10.31 2.75 7.53
CA ARG A 52 -10.56 2.49 8.95
C ARG A 52 -11.74 3.27 9.49
N ARG A 53 -11.98 4.46 8.97
CA ARG A 53 -13.07 5.26 9.48
C ARG A 53 -14.43 4.74 8.99
N ARG A 54 -14.42 3.78 8.10
CA ARG A 54 -15.65 3.17 7.63
C ARG A 54 -15.93 1.91 8.43
N ASP A 55 -17.18 1.75 8.82
CA ASP A 55 -17.57 0.51 9.48
C ASP A 55 -17.69 -0.61 8.46
N THR A 56 -18.06 -0.24 7.24
CA THR A 56 -18.26 -1.21 6.18
C THR A 56 -17.59 -0.71 4.91
N ILE A 57 -17.31 -1.63 4.01
CA ILE A 57 -16.78 -1.31 2.70
C ILE A 57 -17.90 -1.62 1.69
N PRO A 58 -18.20 -0.67 0.80
CA PRO A 58 -19.26 -0.91 -0.20
C PRO A 58 -19.02 -2.19 -0.97
N ALA A 59 -20.10 -2.94 -1.19
CA ALA A 59 -19.99 -4.25 -1.80
C ALA A 59 -19.26 -4.23 -3.12
N GLY A 60 -19.55 -3.24 -3.95
CA GLY A 60 -18.93 -3.16 -5.26
C GLY A 60 -17.46 -2.76 -5.23
N GLU A 61 -16.95 -2.40 -4.07
CA GLU A 61 -15.60 -1.90 -3.97
C GLU A 61 -14.71 -2.78 -3.14
N ARG A 62 -15.24 -3.86 -2.64
CA ARG A 62 -14.45 -4.79 -1.86
C ARG A 62 -13.27 -5.33 -2.65
N GLU A 63 -13.52 -5.65 -3.92
CA GLU A 63 -12.45 -6.17 -4.76
C GLU A 63 -11.36 -5.16 -5.00
N ARG A 64 -11.73 -3.89 -5.07
CA ARG A 64 -10.73 -2.83 -5.27
C ARG A 64 -9.85 -2.67 -4.05
N VAL A 65 -10.45 -2.77 -2.87
CA VAL A 65 -9.67 -2.73 -1.64
C VAL A 65 -8.72 -3.91 -1.58
N ASP A 66 -9.23 -5.09 -1.93
CA ASP A 66 -8.38 -6.28 -1.93
C ASP A 66 -7.25 -6.15 -2.94
N ARG A 67 -7.52 -5.55 -4.09
CA ARG A 67 -6.48 -5.32 -5.09
C ARG A 67 -5.41 -4.36 -4.59
N ALA A 68 -5.83 -3.33 -3.88
CA ALA A 68 -4.89 -2.39 -3.30
C ALA A 68 -3.99 -3.08 -2.28
N LYS A 69 -4.57 -3.94 -1.46
CA LYS A 69 -3.78 -4.70 -0.51
C LYS A 69 -2.80 -5.62 -1.23
N LYS A 70 -3.26 -6.21 -2.31
CA LYS A 70 -2.38 -7.08 -3.10
C LYS A 70 -1.21 -6.30 -3.69
N ASN A 71 -1.49 -5.09 -4.18
CA ASN A 71 -0.42 -4.23 -4.70
C ASN A 71 0.58 -3.86 -3.62
N LEU A 72 0.10 -3.61 -2.42
CA LEU A 72 0.98 -3.31 -1.30
C LEU A 72 1.87 -4.51 -0.97
N ARG A 73 1.30 -5.70 -0.96
CA ARG A 73 2.09 -6.90 -0.70
C ARG A 73 3.13 -7.14 -1.78
N ARG A 74 2.77 -6.88 -3.02
CA ARG A 74 3.70 -7.04 -4.13
C ARG A 74 4.85 -6.04 -4.02
N GLU A 75 4.52 -4.80 -3.73
CA GLU A 75 5.55 -3.78 -3.57
C GLU A 75 6.48 -4.13 -2.41
N ARG A 76 5.91 -4.59 -1.32
CA ARG A 76 6.68 -4.99 -0.16
C ARG A 76 7.67 -6.09 -0.52
N LEU A 77 7.19 -7.09 -1.23
CA LEU A 77 8.04 -8.20 -1.63
C LEU A 77 9.18 -7.74 -2.54
N GLN A 78 8.85 -6.90 -3.50
CA GLN A 78 9.85 -6.39 -4.43
C GLN A 78 10.93 -5.58 -3.72
N ARG A 79 10.52 -4.74 -2.79
CA ARG A 79 11.49 -3.95 -2.03
C ARG A 79 12.34 -4.83 -1.13
N LYS A 80 11.74 -5.87 -0.55
CA LYS A 80 12.50 -6.80 0.26
C LYS A 80 13.54 -7.53 -0.56
N GLN A 81 13.18 -7.94 -1.77
CA GLN A 81 14.12 -8.61 -2.66
C GLN A 81 15.28 -7.71 -3.04
N ARG A 82 15.02 -6.42 -3.17
CA ARG A 82 16.10 -5.49 -3.44
C ARG A 82 17.10 -5.44 -2.29
N ILE A 83 16.61 -5.49 -1.08
CA ILE A 83 17.51 -5.53 0.08
C ILE A 83 18.31 -6.82 0.09
N GLU A 84 17.68 -7.91 -0.29
CA GLU A 84 18.32 -9.23 -0.23
C GLU A 84 19.35 -9.43 -1.32
N ASP A 85 19.07 -8.94 -2.54
CA ASP A 85 19.80 -9.40 -3.70
C ASP A 85 20.48 -8.32 -4.51
N GLU A 86 20.02 -7.09 -4.45
CA GLU A 86 20.54 -6.07 -5.34
C GLU A 86 21.71 -5.32 -4.74
N GLU A 87 22.51 -4.78 -5.64
CA GLU A 87 23.62 -3.93 -5.20
C GLU A 87 23.07 -2.55 -4.94
N ILE A 88 22.96 -2.22 -3.67
CA ILE A 88 22.44 -0.94 -3.23
C ILE A 88 23.38 -0.37 -2.18
N THR A 89 23.25 0.93 -1.96
CA THR A 89 24.00 1.54 -0.88
C THR A 89 23.32 1.26 0.45
N LEU A 90 24.05 1.45 1.52
CA LEU A 90 23.44 1.30 2.84
C LEU A 90 22.30 2.30 3.04
N ALA A 91 22.46 3.52 2.50
CA ALA A 91 21.40 4.52 2.59
C ALA A 91 20.13 4.05 1.88
N GLU A 92 20.30 3.48 0.70
CA GLU A 92 19.15 2.93 -0.03
C GLU A 92 18.52 1.78 0.73
N GLY A 93 19.34 0.94 1.32
CA GLY A 93 18.82 -0.18 2.11
C GLY A 93 18.00 0.29 3.30
N LYS A 94 18.49 1.31 3.99
CA LYS A 94 17.76 1.88 5.12
C LYS A 94 16.44 2.48 4.67
N HIS A 95 16.47 3.18 3.55
CA HIS A 95 15.24 3.78 3.03
C HIS A 95 14.23 2.71 2.64
N LEU A 96 14.70 1.66 1.97
CA LEU A 96 13.83 0.55 1.60
C LEU A 96 13.24 -0.10 2.85
N ALA A 97 14.05 -0.32 3.87
CA ALA A 97 13.57 -0.93 5.10
C ALA A 97 12.47 -0.09 5.74
N GLU A 98 12.68 1.22 5.81
CA GLU A 98 11.67 2.10 6.38
C GLU A 98 10.38 2.05 5.60
N SER A 99 10.48 2.04 4.28
CA SER A 99 9.28 1.98 3.45
C SER A 99 8.54 0.66 3.63
N ILE A 100 9.26 -0.43 3.76
CA ILE A 100 8.64 -1.73 3.98
C ILE A 100 7.93 -1.75 5.33
N ILE A 101 8.56 -1.18 6.35
CA ILE A 101 7.94 -1.10 7.67
C ILE A 101 6.63 -0.32 7.58
N GLY A 102 6.63 0.78 6.82
CA GLY A 102 5.42 1.56 6.62
C GLY A 102 4.34 0.77 5.91
N ILE A 103 4.72 0.02 4.89
CA ILE A 103 3.76 -0.82 4.18
C ILE A 103 3.21 -1.91 5.11
N ASP A 104 4.08 -2.52 5.92
CA ASP A 104 3.65 -3.53 6.87
C ASP A 104 2.64 -2.97 7.86
N ARG A 105 2.89 -1.75 8.35
CA ARG A 105 1.97 -1.11 9.26
C ARG A 105 0.62 -0.90 8.59
N ALA A 106 0.64 -0.42 7.35
CA ALA A 106 -0.59 -0.20 6.62
C ALA A 106 -1.36 -1.51 6.44
N LEU A 107 -0.65 -2.56 6.05
CA LEU A 107 -1.28 -3.86 5.87
C LEU A 107 -1.87 -4.38 7.16
N ASN A 108 -1.13 -4.24 8.27
CA ASN A 108 -1.63 -4.69 9.56
C ASN A 108 -2.90 -3.95 9.95
N GLU A 109 -2.95 -2.65 9.70
CA GLU A 109 -4.14 -1.89 10.00
C GLU A 109 -5.32 -2.35 9.17
N LEU A 110 -5.07 -2.60 7.88
CA LEU A 110 -6.13 -3.04 6.99
C LEU A 110 -6.58 -4.45 7.31
N GLU A 111 -5.65 -5.31 7.70
CA GLU A 111 -6.01 -6.69 8.02
C GLU A 111 -6.76 -6.82 9.34
N SER A 112 -6.61 -5.83 10.23
CA SER A 112 -7.28 -5.89 11.50
C SER A 112 -8.76 -5.55 11.40
N LEU A 113 -9.20 -5.07 10.25
CA LEU A 113 -10.60 -4.75 10.04
C LEU A 113 -11.41 -6.03 9.92
N GLY A 114 -12.61 -5.99 10.46
CA GLY A 114 -13.47 -7.15 10.41
C GLY A 114 -14.04 -7.40 9.03
N PRO A 115 -14.89 -8.40 8.91
CA PRO A 115 -15.54 -8.68 7.63
C PRO A 115 -16.42 -7.52 7.19
N VAL A 116 -16.59 -7.41 5.90
CA VAL A 116 -17.43 -6.37 5.35
C VAL A 116 -18.89 -6.64 5.68
N ASP A 117 -19.57 -5.61 6.15
CA ASP A 117 -21.01 -5.68 6.41
C ASP A 117 -21.73 -5.12 5.19
N LEU A 118 -22.13 -6.00 4.31
CA LEU A 118 -22.73 -5.59 3.05
C LEU A 118 -24.10 -4.96 3.23
N GLU A 119 -24.85 -5.45 4.19
CA GLU A 119 -26.19 -4.94 4.43
C GLU A 119 -26.15 -3.53 4.98
N GLY A 120 -25.34 -3.35 6.00
CA GLY A 120 -25.22 -2.04 6.60
C GLY A 120 -24.73 -1.02 5.61
N GLU A 121 -23.82 -1.44 4.78
CA GLU A 121 -23.27 -0.56 3.77
C GLU A 121 -24.34 -0.07 2.79
N ALA A 122 -25.19 -0.96 2.35
CA ALA A 122 -26.21 -0.61 1.36
C ALA A 122 -27.11 0.50 1.86
N ARG A 123 -27.44 0.48 3.14
CA ARG A 123 -28.32 1.49 3.67
C ARG A 123 -27.64 2.79 4.01
N ALA A 124 -26.40 2.70 4.42
CA ALA A 124 -25.68 3.88 4.89
C ALA A 124 -25.13 4.71 3.74
N GLN A 125 -25.14 4.19 2.56
CA GLN A 125 -24.47 4.81 1.45
C GLN A 125 -25.13 6.09 1.00
N GLU A 126 -24.35 7.15 0.92
CA GLU A 126 -24.81 8.42 0.39
C GLU A 126 -24.05 8.73 -0.87
N THR A 127 -24.72 9.43 -1.76
CA THR A 127 -24.11 9.72 -3.06
C THR A 127 -22.79 10.46 -2.95
N ALA A 128 -22.76 11.48 -2.13
CA ALA A 128 -21.56 12.29 -1.98
C ALA A 128 -20.43 11.48 -1.38
N ASP A 129 -20.72 10.70 -0.35
CA ASP A 129 -19.72 9.88 0.30
C ASP A 129 -19.21 8.81 -0.64
N ARG A 130 -20.11 8.23 -1.42
CA ARG A 130 -19.71 7.22 -2.36
C ARG A 130 -18.79 7.77 -3.44
N LYS A 131 -19.09 8.97 -3.94
CA LYS A 131 -18.25 9.60 -4.94
C LYS A 131 -16.86 9.88 -4.39
N ARG A 132 -16.80 10.36 -3.16
CA ARG A 132 -15.53 10.64 -2.51
C ARG A 132 -14.72 9.34 -2.36
N TRP A 133 -15.41 8.30 -1.93
CA TRP A 133 -14.77 7.01 -1.74
C TRP A 133 -14.22 6.45 -3.05
N MET A 134 -15.01 6.51 -4.11
CA MET A 134 -14.58 6.02 -5.42
C MET A 134 -13.37 6.79 -5.94
N LYS A 135 -13.40 8.09 -5.78
CA LYS A 135 -12.29 8.93 -6.20
C LYS A 135 -11.03 8.57 -5.43
N PHE A 136 -11.18 8.37 -4.15
CA PHE A 136 -10.06 8.00 -3.29
C PHE A 136 -9.48 6.64 -3.72
N LEU A 137 -10.33 5.65 -3.93
CA LEU A 137 -9.88 4.33 -4.31
C LEU A 137 -9.17 4.35 -5.66
N ARG A 138 -9.69 5.12 -6.59
CA ARG A 138 -9.05 5.23 -7.90
C ARG A 138 -7.63 5.76 -7.76
N LYS A 139 -7.46 6.74 -6.90
CA LYS A 139 -6.15 7.30 -6.65
C LYS A 139 -5.23 6.28 -6.00
N ALA A 140 -5.74 5.50 -5.06
CA ALA A 140 -4.94 4.51 -4.36
C ALA A 140 -4.52 3.37 -5.26
N LEU A 141 -5.35 3.02 -6.24
CA LEU A 141 -5.04 1.94 -7.17
C LEU A 141 -4.27 2.43 -8.40
N GLY A 142 -4.20 3.75 -8.57
CA GLY A 142 -3.52 4.32 -9.70
C GLY A 142 -4.34 4.17 -10.97
N HIS A 143 -3.69 4.47 -12.05
CA HIS A 143 -4.35 4.46 -13.35
C HIS A 143 -4.66 3.07 -13.86
N SER A 144 -4.00 2.06 -13.34
CA SER A 144 -4.18 0.74 -13.91
C SER A 144 -5.61 0.22 -13.72
N ASP A 145 -6.25 0.57 -12.62
CA ASP A 145 -7.63 0.15 -12.43
C ASP A 145 -8.56 0.88 -13.40
N ASP A 146 -8.39 2.18 -13.51
CA ASP A 146 -9.15 2.98 -14.44
C ASP A 146 -8.92 2.54 -15.87
N ASP A 147 -7.67 2.35 -16.19
CA ASP A 147 -7.31 1.99 -17.56
C ASP A 147 -7.92 0.69 -18.00
N SER A 148 -8.01 -0.25 -17.11
CA SER A 148 -8.62 -1.53 -17.45
C SER A 148 -10.05 -1.33 -17.92
N GLY A 149 -10.79 -0.59 -17.14
CA GLY A 149 -12.17 -0.35 -17.47
C GLY A 149 -12.33 0.42 -18.76
N HIS A 150 -11.54 1.44 -18.87
CA HIS A 150 -11.59 2.28 -20.04
C HIS A 150 -11.08 1.58 -21.28
N GLY A 151 -10.02 0.85 -21.12
CA GLY A 151 -9.45 0.16 -22.25
C GLY A 151 -10.43 -0.72 -22.96
N VAL A 152 -11.20 -1.43 -22.19
CA VAL A 152 -12.23 -2.28 -22.76
C VAL A 152 -13.24 -1.43 -23.52
N SER A 153 -13.69 -0.37 -22.89
CA SER A 153 -14.67 0.50 -23.46
C SER A 153 -14.21 1.08 -24.77
N ARG A 154 -13.05 1.67 -24.74
CA ARG A 154 -12.53 2.35 -25.92
C ARG A 154 -12.18 1.41 -27.04
N GLY A 155 -11.62 0.29 -26.69
CA GLY A 155 -11.24 -0.65 -27.70
C GLY A 155 -12.39 -1.05 -28.54
N ARG A 156 -13.51 -1.15 -27.91
CA ARG A 156 -14.69 -1.53 -28.59
C ARG A 156 -15.28 -0.39 -29.39
N GLY A 157 -15.11 0.80 -28.90
CA GLY A 157 -15.70 1.96 -29.49
C GLY A 157 -15.14 2.31 -30.83
N ARG A 158 -14.18 1.62 -31.22
CA ARG A 158 -13.61 1.93 -32.52
C ARG A 158 -13.94 0.89 -33.49
#